data_7f88781dcab16918bf2fb8c1beaf4967
#
_entry.id   7f88781dcab16918bf2fb8c1beaf4967
#
_cell.length_a   1.000
_cell.length_b   1.000
_cell.length_c   1.000
_cell.angle_alpha   90.00
_cell.angle_beta   90.00
_cell.angle_gamma   90.00
#
_symmetry.space_group_name_H-M   'P 1'
#
loop_
_entity.id
_entity.type
_entity.pdbx_description
1 polymer ?
#
loop_
_entity_poly.entity_id
_entity_poly.type
_entity_poly.pdbx_seq_one_letter_code
_entity_poly.pdbx_strand_id
1 'polypeptide(L)'
;MSALLFDLLEHPGFKEGKHWRTARFNANATVFSEGDAGREIYLVLSGTLRVLGRVDLDQQRHIQPGFGELGPRDIFGELVLFDESPRSATVITVSETELAVLDGDQLLHFMEAHPEIGYPILKELMTVLVGRLRKANQRIFSLFAWGLKSKGLDTLL
;
A
#
# COMPACT_ATOMS: atom_id res chain seq x y z
N MET A 1 -0.63 -10.70 -0.67
CA MET A 1 -0.51 -11.47 0.58
C MET A 1 0.96 -11.61 0.91
N SER A 2 1.34 -11.23 2.09
CA SER A 2 2.75 -11.15 2.51
C SER A 2 2.99 -12.07 3.72
N ALA A 3 3.18 -13.37 3.46
CA ALA A 3 3.32 -14.36 4.53
C ALA A 3 4.59 -14.15 5.36
N LEU A 4 5.71 -13.88 4.71
CA LEU A 4 7.02 -13.75 5.37
C LEU A 4 7.11 -12.52 6.30
N LEU A 5 6.46 -11.41 5.94
CA LEU A 5 6.40 -10.25 6.82
C LEU A 5 5.54 -10.52 8.07
N PHE A 6 4.48 -11.31 7.94
CA PHE A 6 3.71 -11.73 9.11
C PHE A 6 4.52 -12.69 10.00
N ASP A 7 5.27 -13.61 9.40
CA ASP A 7 6.15 -14.51 10.14
C ASP A 7 7.26 -13.73 10.87
N LEU A 8 7.70 -12.60 10.30
CA LEU A 8 8.70 -11.72 10.91
C LEU A 8 8.21 -11.11 12.24
N LEU A 9 6.92 -10.84 12.39
CA LEU A 9 6.35 -10.33 13.64
C LEU A 9 6.56 -11.29 14.83
N GLU A 10 6.68 -12.57 14.55
CA GLU A 10 6.94 -13.62 15.56
C GLU A 10 8.45 -13.87 15.76
N HIS A 11 9.32 -13.23 14.99
CA HIS A 11 10.75 -13.45 15.07
C HIS A 11 11.35 -12.80 16.33
N PRO A 12 12.16 -13.56 17.14
CA PRO A 12 12.69 -13.04 18.41
C PRO A 12 13.59 -11.80 18.27
N GLY A 13 14.20 -11.60 17.10
CA GLY A 13 15.03 -10.44 16.78
C GLY A 13 14.28 -9.22 16.27
N PHE A 14 12.99 -9.38 15.92
CA PHE A 14 12.13 -8.31 15.40
C PHE A 14 11.00 -8.02 16.39
N LYS A 15 11.25 -7.13 17.35
CA LYS A 15 10.46 -7.00 18.58
C LYS A 15 9.37 -5.94 18.48
N GLU A 16 8.18 -6.28 18.99
CA GLU A 16 7.14 -5.30 19.26
C GLU A 16 7.64 -4.23 20.24
N GLY A 17 7.21 -2.99 20.01
CA GLY A 17 7.64 -1.82 20.78
C GLY A 17 8.97 -1.21 20.34
N LYS A 18 9.77 -1.94 19.56
CA LYS A 18 11.04 -1.44 19.00
C LYS A 18 10.99 -1.33 17.47
N HIS A 19 10.62 -2.42 16.81
CA HIS A 19 10.63 -2.51 15.34
C HIS A 19 9.24 -2.32 14.75
N TRP A 20 8.21 -2.66 15.50
CA TRP A 20 6.82 -2.54 15.11
C TRP A 20 5.91 -2.35 16.33
N ARG A 21 4.68 -1.95 16.08
CA ARG A 21 3.62 -1.80 17.10
C ARG A 21 2.26 -2.16 16.51
N THR A 22 1.31 -2.47 17.36
CA THR A 22 -0.10 -2.61 16.97
C THR A 22 -0.79 -1.24 16.99
N ALA A 23 -1.63 -0.96 16.01
CA ALA A 23 -2.51 0.20 15.97
C ALA A 23 -3.93 -0.22 15.62
N ARG A 24 -4.91 0.39 16.28
CA ARG A 24 -6.35 0.15 16.07
C ARG A 24 -7.02 1.42 15.56
N PHE A 25 -7.90 1.23 14.60
CA PHE A 25 -8.67 2.30 13.96
C PHE A 25 -10.15 1.95 13.95
N ASN A 26 -11.00 2.92 14.26
CA ASN A 26 -12.44 2.80 14.01
C ASN A 26 -12.72 2.80 12.51
N ALA A 27 -13.91 2.39 12.10
CA ALA A 27 -14.37 2.54 10.72
C ALA A 27 -14.32 4.02 10.28
N ASN A 28 -14.08 4.25 9.00
CA ASN A 28 -13.99 5.58 8.38
C ASN A 28 -12.86 6.48 8.94
N ALA A 29 -11.82 5.90 9.47
CA ALA A 29 -10.62 6.61 9.91
C ALA A 29 -9.58 6.69 8.79
N THR A 30 -8.84 7.80 8.72
CA THR A 30 -7.71 7.94 7.80
C THR A 30 -6.46 7.40 8.47
N VAL A 31 -5.78 6.44 7.80
CA VAL A 31 -4.50 5.91 8.27
C VAL A 31 -3.37 6.86 7.86
N PHE A 32 -3.33 7.26 6.60
CA PHE A 32 -2.51 8.35 6.09
C PHE A 32 -3.13 8.94 4.82
N SER A 33 -2.72 10.14 4.48
CA SER A 33 -3.19 10.86 3.29
C SER A 33 -2.10 10.95 2.23
N GLU A 34 -2.51 10.99 0.96
CA GLU A 34 -1.62 11.30 -0.15
C GLU A 34 -0.87 12.61 0.13
N GLY A 35 0.43 12.60 -0.11
CA GLY A 35 1.31 13.73 0.15
C GLY A 35 1.91 13.78 1.56
N ASP A 36 1.43 12.97 2.50
CA ASP A 36 2.03 12.87 3.83
C ASP A 36 3.44 12.30 3.78
N ALA A 37 4.31 12.79 4.65
CA ALA A 37 5.59 12.16 4.90
C ALA A 37 5.40 10.95 5.84
N GLY A 38 6.22 9.92 5.71
CA GLY A 38 6.20 8.77 6.60
C GLY A 38 7.16 7.68 6.14
N ARG A 39 7.61 6.88 7.11
CA ARG A 39 8.53 5.74 6.90
C ARG A 39 7.92 4.42 7.37
N GLU A 40 6.65 4.43 7.74
CA GLU A 40 5.96 3.26 8.28
C GLU A 40 5.34 2.41 7.19
N ILE A 41 5.36 1.11 7.42
CA ILE A 41 4.70 0.08 6.61
C ILE A 41 3.63 -0.57 7.45
N TYR A 42 2.57 -1.00 6.82
CA TYR A 42 1.39 -1.52 7.51
C TYR A 42 1.05 -2.92 7.02
N LEU A 43 0.83 -3.82 7.98
CA LEU A 43 0.27 -5.15 7.74
C LEU A 43 -1.14 -5.19 8.32
N VAL A 44 -2.11 -5.63 7.53
CA VAL A 44 -3.49 -5.75 7.98
C VAL A 44 -3.66 -7.03 8.80
N LEU A 45 -3.88 -6.88 10.11
CA LEU A 45 -4.16 -7.98 11.02
C LEU A 45 -5.64 -8.37 10.97
N SER A 46 -6.52 -7.36 10.97
CA SER A 46 -7.97 -7.54 10.82
C SER A 46 -8.61 -6.29 10.24
N GLY A 47 -9.81 -6.42 9.69
CA GLY A 47 -10.58 -5.32 9.12
C GLY A 47 -10.37 -5.16 7.61
N THR A 48 -10.96 -4.10 7.07
CA THR A 48 -10.94 -3.77 5.64
C THR A 48 -10.61 -2.29 5.46
N LEU A 49 -9.76 -1.99 4.50
CA LEU A 49 -9.36 -0.64 4.15
C LEU A 49 -9.57 -0.38 2.66
N ARG A 50 -9.59 0.88 2.29
CA ARG A 50 -9.70 1.32 0.90
C ARG A 50 -8.57 2.29 0.57
N VAL A 51 -7.97 2.10 -0.60
CA VAL A 51 -6.96 2.98 -1.16
C VAL A 51 -7.64 3.97 -2.09
N LEU A 52 -7.40 5.25 -1.86
CA LEU A 52 -7.95 6.36 -2.62
C LEU A 52 -6.82 7.15 -3.27
N GLY A 53 -7.05 7.61 -4.50
CA GLY A 53 -6.18 8.59 -5.14
C GLY A 53 -6.94 9.88 -5.39
N ARG A 54 -6.20 10.97 -5.56
CA ARG A 54 -6.75 12.27 -5.90
C ARG A 54 -6.65 12.50 -7.41
N VAL A 55 -7.76 12.91 -8.00
CA VAL A 55 -7.81 13.37 -9.40
C VAL A 55 -8.35 14.80 -9.42
N ASP A 56 -7.54 15.73 -9.87
CA ASP A 56 -7.94 17.11 -10.04
C ASP A 56 -8.59 17.26 -11.44
N LEU A 57 -9.87 17.63 -11.45
CA LEU A 57 -10.63 17.85 -12.68
C LEU A 57 -10.40 19.27 -13.22
N ASP A 58 -10.29 20.25 -12.32
CA ASP A 58 -9.93 21.63 -12.59
C ASP A 58 -9.42 22.30 -11.28
N GLN A 59 -9.16 23.59 -11.30
CA GLN A 59 -8.60 24.32 -10.15
C GLN A 59 -9.50 24.28 -8.87
N GLN A 60 -10.78 23.97 -9.01
CA GLN A 60 -11.76 24.01 -7.92
C GLN A 60 -12.38 22.64 -7.63
N ARG A 61 -12.24 21.68 -8.54
CA ARG A 61 -12.88 20.36 -8.41
C ARG A 61 -11.86 19.24 -8.43
N HIS A 62 -11.96 18.38 -7.44
CA HIS A 62 -11.20 17.15 -7.35
C HIS A 62 -12.12 16.00 -6.94
N ILE A 63 -11.73 14.79 -7.31
CA ILE A 63 -12.37 13.54 -6.89
C ILE A 63 -11.33 12.62 -6.26
N GLN A 64 -11.78 11.73 -5.41
CA GLN A 64 -10.94 10.69 -4.80
C GLN A 64 -11.45 9.31 -5.18
N PRO A 65 -11.15 8.82 -6.39
CA PRO A 65 -11.55 7.47 -6.78
C PRO A 65 -10.83 6.42 -5.93
N GLY A 66 -11.56 5.33 -5.64
CA GLY A 66 -10.97 4.16 -5.02
C GLY A 66 -10.15 3.36 -6.02
N PHE A 67 -8.92 3.00 -5.63
CA PHE A 67 -8.01 2.18 -6.45
C PHE A 67 -7.97 0.71 -6.04
N GLY A 68 -8.47 0.38 -4.87
CA GLY A 68 -8.51 -1.00 -4.40
C GLY A 68 -8.93 -1.10 -2.94
N GLU A 69 -9.20 -2.32 -2.55
CA GLU A 69 -9.47 -2.70 -1.16
C GLU A 69 -8.31 -3.53 -0.62
N LEU A 70 -8.10 -3.42 0.68
CA LEU A 70 -7.11 -4.16 1.43
C LEU A 70 -7.82 -4.91 2.55
N GLY A 71 -7.48 -6.17 2.72
CA GLY A 71 -8.02 -7.04 3.76
C GLY A 71 -6.92 -7.69 4.59
N PRO A 72 -7.30 -8.62 5.50
CA PRO A 72 -6.33 -9.33 6.32
C PRO A 72 -5.24 -9.99 5.49
N ARG A 73 -4.00 -9.90 5.97
CA ARG A 73 -2.75 -10.36 5.36
C ARG A 73 -2.27 -9.52 4.16
N ASP A 74 -2.91 -8.41 3.86
CA ASP A 74 -2.37 -7.45 2.91
C ASP A 74 -1.35 -6.51 3.56
N ILE A 75 -0.46 -5.98 2.71
CA ILE A 75 0.55 -4.99 3.08
C ILE A 75 0.28 -3.69 2.29
N PHE A 76 0.55 -2.55 2.92
CA PHE A 76 0.50 -1.26 2.25
C PHE A 76 1.50 -0.27 2.86
N GLY A 77 1.76 0.82 2.14
CA GLY A 77 2.74 1.83 2.54
C GLY A 77 4.18 1.41 2.29
N GLU A 78 4.43 0.33 1.57
CA GLU A 78 5.74 -0.27 1.34
C GLU A 78 6.66 0.53 0.41
N LEU A 79 6.10 1.46 -0.39
CA LEU A 79 6.90 2.25 -1.34
C LEU A 79 7.95 3.10 -0.63
N VAL A 80 7.68 3.53 0.60
CA VAL A 80 8.60 4.33 1.41
C VAL A 80 9.89 3.60 1.77
N LEU A 81 9.94 2.27 1.61
CA LEU A 81 11.18 1.50 1.79
C LEU A 81 12.21 1.82 0.71
N PHE A 82 11.77 2.16 -0.48
CA PHE A 82 12.61 2.20 -1.67
C PHE A 82 12.87 3.62 -2.17
N ASP A 83 12.09 4.59 -1.71
CA ASP A 83 12.32 5.99 -2.00
C ASP A 83 11.88 6.88 -0.82
N GLU A 84 12.22 8.16 -0.89
CA GLU A 84 11.84 9.16 0.12
C GLU A 84 10.62 10.00 -0.31
N SER A 85 9.89 9.54 -1.31
CA SER A 85 8.71 10.25 -1.81
C SER A 85 7.59 10.27 -0.77
N PRO A 86 6.75 11.31 -0.77
CA PRO A 86 5.53 11.35 0.03
C PRO A 86 4.59 10.20 -0.30
N ARG A 87 3.62 9.94 0.57
CA ARG A 87 2.58 8.93 0.35
C ARG A 87 1.90 9.14 -1.01
N SER A 88 1.85 8.09 -1.82
CA SER A 88 1.30 8.12 -3.18
C SER A 88 -0.22 8.01 -3.24
N ALA A 89 -0.87 7.69 -2.13
CA ALA A 89 -2.31 7.53 -2.01
C ALA A 89 -2.79 7.79 -0.59
N THR A 90 -4.10 7.95 -0.43
CA THR A 90 -4.78 8.00 0.87
C THR A 90 -5.32 6.61 1.20
N VAL A 91 -5.17 6.19 2.45
CA VAL A 91 -5.75 4.93 2.94
C VAL A 91 -6.70 5.21 4.09
N ILE A 92 -7.93 4.74 3.94
CA ILE A 92 -8.98 4.85 4.95
C ILE A 92 -9.48 3.48 5.36
N THR A 93 -9.94 3.36 6.59
CA THR A 93 -10.61 2.14 7.08
C THR A 93 -12.08 2.12 6.64
N VAL A 94 -12.55 0.96 6.23
CA VAL A 94 -13.98 0.71 5.92
C VAL A 94 -14.68 0.12 7.12
N SER A 95 -14.01 -0.72 7.89
CA SER A 95 -14.47 -1.33 9.13
C SER A 95 -13.48 -1.04 10.26
N GLU A 96 -13.80 -1.45 11.49
CA GLU A 96 -12.80 -1.51 12.56
C GLU A 96 -11.60 -2.34 12.08
N THR A 97 -10.41 -1.79 12.26
CA THR A 97 -9.18 -2.32 11.67
C THR A 97 -8.07 -2.36 12.71
N GLU A 98 -7.35 -3.48 12.73
CA GLU A 98 -6.11 -3.62 13.49
C GLU A 98 -4.94 -3.81 12.52
N LEU A 99 -3.90 -3.02 12.72
CA LEU A 99 -2.69 -3.02 11.88
C LEU A 99 -1.46 -3.31 12.73
N ALA A 100 -0.52 -4.06 12.17
CA ALA A 100 0.86 -3.99 12.60
C ALA A 100 1.55 -2.87 11.83
N VAL A 101 2.11 -1.92 12.55
CA VAL A 101 2.82 -0.76 12.01
C VAL A 101 4.30 -0.99 12.20
N LEU A 102 5.01 -1.21 11.11
CA LEU A 102 6.44 -1.48 11.11
C LEU A 102 7.21 -0.18 10.81
N ASP A 103 8.26 0.07 11.57
CA ASP A 103 9.23 1.10 11.24
C ASP A 103 10.03 0.66 10.01
N GLY A 104 9.92 1.41 8.91
CA GLY A 104 10.55 1.04 7.64
C GLY A 104 12.07 1.04 7.70
N ASP A 105 12.69 1.97 8.42
CA ASP A 105 14.14 2.04 8.58
C ASP A 105 14.65 0.87 9.42
N GLN A 106 13.94 0.54 10.49
CA GLN A 106 14.24 -0.64 11.31
C GLN A 106 14.08 -1.95 10.53
N LEU A 107 13.06 -2.04 9.68
CA LEU A 107 12.86 -3.21 8.82
C LEU A 107 14.01 -3.37 7.82
N LEU A 108 14.39 -2.31 7.12
CA LEU A 108 15.53 -2.35 6.19
C LEU A 108 16.81 -2.75 6.89
N HIS A 109 17.10 -2.14 8.05
CA HIS A 109 18.28 -2.45 8.84
C HIS A 109 18.31 -3.91 9.29
N PHE A 110 17.15 -4.42 9.73
CA PHE A 110 17.02 -5.83 10.10
C PHE A 110 17.29 -6.77 8.90
N MET A 111 16.71 -6.46 7.74
CA MET A 111 16.91 -7.27 6.53
C MET A 111 18.36 -7.26 6.04
N GLU A 112 19.05 -6.12 6.16
CA GLU A 112 20.48 -6.00 5.82
C GLU A 112 21.36 -6.80 6.79
N ALA A 113 21.05 -6.78 8.08
CA ALA A 113 21.74 -7.56 9.10
C ALA A 113 21.47 -9.07 9.01
N HIS A 114 20.34 -9.46 8.44
CA HIS A 114 19.88 -10.85 8.28
C HIS A 114 19.47 -11.12 6.84
N PRO A 115 20.43 -11.16 5.89
CA PRO A 115 20.11 -11.29 4.47
C PRO A 115 19.40 -12.61 4.12
N GLU A 116 19.60 -13.68 4.90
CA GLU A 116 18.89 -14.94 4.76
C GLU A 116 17.38 -14.84 5.02
N ILE A 117 16.98 -13.83 5.79
CA ILE A 117 15.56 -13.48 6.03
C ILE A 117 15.14 -12.35 5.10
N GLY A 118 16.00 -11.35 4.94
CA GLY A 118 15.72 -10.14 4.17
C GLY A 118 15.52 -10.37 2.68
N TYR A 119 16.32 -11.24 2.07
CA TYR A 119 16.19 -11.53 0.65
C TYR A 119 14.85 -12.18 0.28
N PRO A 120 14.38 -13.22 0.97
CA PRO A 120 13.02 -13.76 0.74
C PRO A 120 11.91 -12.71 0.92
N ILE A 121 12.00 -11.87 1.95
CA ILE A 121 11.03 -10.78 2.18
C ILE A 121 11.06 -9.79 1.02
N LEU A 122 12.24 -9.39 0.56
CA LEU A 122 12.38 -8.48 -0.58
C LEU A 122 11.75 -9.05 -1.86
N LYS A 123 11.93 -10.35 -2.12
CA LYS A 123 11.27 -11.04 -3.25
C LYS A 123 9.75 -11.02 -3.12
N GLU A 124 9.23 -11.23 -1.91
CA GLU A 124 7.79 -11.19 -1.66
C GLU A 124 7.23 -9.77 -1.88
N LEU A 125 7.91 -8.74 -1.39
CA LEU A 125 7.57 -7.35 -1.64
C LEU A 125 7.57 -7.02 -3.13
N MET A 126 8.59 -7.47 -3.87
CA MET A 126 8.65 -7.29 -5.32
C MET A 126 7.48 -7.96 -6.02
N THR A 127 7.09 -9.16 -5.60
CA THR A 127 5.93 -9.87 -6.16
C THR A 127 4.62 -9.08 -5.93
N VAL A 128 4.45 -8.50 -4.76
CA VAL A 128 3.31 -7.62 -4.46
C VAL A 128 3.30 -6.39 -5.37
N LEU A 129 4.44 -5.72 -5.51
CA LEU A 129 4.58 -4.53 -6.37
C LEU A 129 4.34 -4.84 -7.84
N VAL A 130 4.87 -5.95 -8.35
CA VAL A 130 4.61 -6.40 -9.73
C VAL A 130 3.12 -6.64 -9.96
N GLY A 131 2.44 -7.28 -9.02
CA GLY A 131 0.99 -7.49 -9.10
C GLY A 131 0.21 -6.18 -9.14
N ARG A 132 0.58 -5.21 -8.31
CA ARG A 132 -0.03 -3.88 -8.29
C ARG A 132 0.23 -3.10 -9.57
N LEU A 133 1.44 -3.15 -10.09
CA LEU A 133 1.81 -2.52 -11.36
C LEU A 133 1.00 -3.09 -12.52
N ARG A 134 0.85 -4.41 -12.60
CA ARG A 134 0.03 -5.06 -13.64
C ARG A 134 -1.44 -4.62 -13.57
N LYS A 135 -2.02 -4.56 -12.37
CA LYS A 135 -3.37 -4.06 -12.17
C LYS A 135 -3.52 -2.59 -12.57
N ALA A 136 -2.54 -1.76 -12.22
CA ALA A 136 -2.52 -0.34 -12.61
C ALA A 136 -2.46 -0.19 -14.13
N ASN A 137 -1.60 -0.95 -14.82
CA ASN A 137 -1.51 -0.94 -16.27
C ASN A 137 -2.83 -1.36 -16.93
N GLN A 138 -3.49 -2.40 -16.43
CA GLN A 138 -4.79 -2.83 -16.94
C GLN A 138 -5.85 -1.74 -16.81
N ARG A 139 -5.86 -1.00 -15.69
CA ARG A 139 -6.77 0.14 -15.49
C ARG A 139 -6.49 1.26 -16.46
N ILE A 140 -5.22 1.60 -16.69
CA ILE A 140 -4.80 2.62 -17.66
C ILE A 140 -5.29 2.23 -19.06
N PHE A 141 -5.09 0.99 -19.50
CA PHE A 141 -5.55 0.53 -20.81
C PHE A 141 -7.07 0.54 -20.93
N SER A 142 -7.79 0.14 -19.87
CA SER A 142 -9.26 0.17 -19.84
C SER A 142 -9.79 1.62 -19.92
N LEU A 143 -9.18 2.56 -19.21
CA LEU A 143 -9.54 3.97 -19.26
C LEU A 143 -9.26 4.57 -20.63
N PHE A 144 -8.14 4.21 -21.25
CA PHE A 144 -7.81 4.66 -22.61
C PHE A 144 -8.82 4.14 -23.63
N ALA A 145 -9.16 2.84 -23.60
CA ALA A 145 -10.17 2.26 -24.48
C ALA A 145 -11.55 2.91 -24.29
N TRP A 146 -11.95 3.16 -23.03
CA TRP A 146 -13.20 3.86 -22.73
C TRP A 146 -13.18 5.29 -23.25
N GLY A 147 -12.08 6.02 -23.10
CA GLY A 147 -11.91 7.38 -23.62
C GLY A 147 -12.01 7.45 -25.14
N LEU A 148 -11.44 6.49 -25.87
CA LEU A 148 -11.57 6.38 -27.31
C LEU A 148 -13.04 6.15 -27.72
N LYS A 149 -13.72 5.21 -27.10
CA LYS A 149 -15.13 4.91 -27.36
C LYS A 149 -16.04 6.10 -27.10
N SER A 150 -15.87 6.76 -25.96
CA SER A 150 -16.71 7.92 -25.58
C SER A 150 -16.56 9.10 -26.52
N LYS A 151 -15.43 9.22 -27.24
CA LYS A 151 -15.17 10.24 -28.25
C LYS A 151 -15.42 9.78 -29.68
N GLY A 152 -15.87 8.53 -29.88
CA GLY A 152 -16.10 7.96 -31.21
C GLY A 152 -14.83 7.77 -32.03
N LEU A 153 -13.65 7.67 -31.40
CA LEU A 153 -12.36 7.51 -32.05
C LEU A 153 -11.95 6.05 -32.27
N ASP A 154 -12.64 5.12 -31.64
CA ASP A 154 -12.39 3.68 -31.71
C ASP A 154 -12.60 3.09 -33.12
N THR A 155 -13.41 3.76 -33.95
CA THR A 155 -13.65 3.37 -35.35
C THR A 155 -12.58 3.88 -36.34
N LEU A 156 -11.65 4.71 -35.86
CA LEU A 156 -10.59 5.31 -36.69
C LEU A 156 -9.24 4.56 -36.57
N LEU A 157 -9.16 3.60 -35.68
CA LEU A 157 -7.99 2.78 -35.40
C LEU A 157 -8.20 1.35 -35.90
#